data_61a0cd93f43167945da1064e0993cabd
#
_entry.id   61a0cd93f43167945da1064e0993cabd
#
_cell.length_a   1.000
_cell.length_b   1.000
_cell.length_c   1.000
_cell.angle_alpha   90.00
_cell.angle_beta   90.00
_cell.angle_gamma   90.00
#
_symmetry.space_group_name_H-M   'P 1'
#
loop_
_entity.id
_entity.type
_entity.pdbx_description
1 polymer ?
#
loop_
_entity_poly.entity_id
_entity_poly.type
_entity_poly.pdbx_seq_one_letter_code
_entity_poly.pdbx_strand_id
1 'polypeptide(L)'
;NDIITLTGNPDNPVRKSPHKPYIIDSMDNGVCSLTFMRAFDNAEIRVYQNGILIEQDSGFFAEGETYTLDLQGYGKGEYTIEVHYRNNKILSFFEEI
;
A
#
# COMPACT_ATOMS: atom_id res chain seq x y z
N ASN A 1 -1.40 8.90 6.57
CA ASN A 1 -0.95 9.21 6.71
C ASN A 1 -0.25 9.70 7.14
N ASP A 2 0.14 9.71 7.37
CA ASP A 2 0.93 10.07 7.70
C ASP A 2 1.63 10.45 8.35
N ILE A 3 1.90 10.48 8.76
CA ILE A 3 2.41 10.83 9.31
C ILE A 3 3.40 11.06 9.79
N ILE A 4 3.59 11.68 9.76
CA ILE A 4 4.69 11.81 10.28
C ILE A 4 4.76 12.39 11.40
N THR A 5 5.12 11.84 12.24
CA THR A 5 5.30 12.33 13.50
C THR A 5 6.51 13.03 13.59
N LEU A 6 6.41 14.20 13.96
CA LEU A 6 7.55 14.91 14.18
C LEU A 6 8.04 14.67 15.45
N THR A 7 9.10 14.04 15.48
CA THR A 7 9.67 13.77 16.75
C THR A 7 10.71 14.75 17.11
N GLY A 8 10.90 15.75 16.35
CA GLY A 8 11.84 16.76 16.71
C GLY A 8 11.43 17.42 17.97
N ASN A 9 12.38 17.98 18.69
CA ASN A 9 12.04 18.66 19.91
C ASN A 9 11.44 20.01 19.57
N PRO A 10 10.73 20.59 20.49
CA PRO A 10 10.05 21.83 20.22
C PRO A 10 10.96 22.97 19.87
N ASP A 11 12.17 22.95 20.39
CA ASP A 11 13.07 24.04 20.14
C ASP A 11 13.66 23.96 18.77
N ASN A 12 13.62 22.80 18.18
CA ASN A 12 14.19 22.62 16.88
C ASN A 12 13.25 21.75 16.12
N PRO A 13 12.11 22.25 15.82
CA PRO A 13 11.10 21.44 15.17
C PRO A 13 11.63 21.00 13.84
N VAL A 14 11.54 19.77 13.64
CA VAL A 14 11.91 19.23 12.42
C VAL A 14 10.87 19.62 11.45
N ARG A 15 11.28 20.36 10.47
CA ARG A 15 10.37 20.69 9.57
C ARG A 15 10.41 19.70 8.57
N LYS A 16 9.56 18.83 8.53
CA LYS A 16 9.51 17.86 7.56
C LYS A 16 8.55 18.22 6.52
N SER A 17 8.98 18.14 5.32
CA SER A 17 8.03 18.17 4.23
C SER A 17 7.20 16.95 4.33
N PRO A 18 5.96 16.99 3.99
CA PRO A 18 5.16 15.80 3.96
C PRO A 18 5.83 14.80 3.03
N HIS A 19 5.97 13.60 3.48
CA HIS A 19 6.50 12.59 2.62
C HIS A 19 5.48 12.26 1.57
N LYS A 20 5.94 12.13 0.35
CA LYS A 20 5.10 11.57 -0.67
C LYS A 20 4.95 10.11 -0.36
N PRO A 21 3.78 9.59 -0.30
CA PRO A 21 3.62 8.16 -0.11
C PRO A 21 4.20 7.42 -1.30
N TYR A 22 4.68 6.24 -1.08
CA TYR A 22 5.20 5.42 -2.16
C TYR A 22 4.07 4.84 -2.99
N ILE A 23 2.98 4.52 -2.35
CA ILE A 23 1.82 3.91 -2.98
C ILE A 23 0.58 4.53 -2.35
N ILE A 24 -0.41 4.82 -3.16
CA ILE A 24 -1.70 5.30 -2.66
C ILE A 24 -2.71 4.21 -2.94
N ASP A 25 -3.42 3.79 -1.90
CA ASP A 25 -4.44 2.77 -2.04
C ASP A 25 -5.82 3.38 -1.99
N SER A 26 -6.76 2.72 -2.61
CA SER A 26 -8.16 3.10 -2.52
C SER A 26 -9.01 1.85 -2.71
N MET A 27 -10.22 1.89 -2.18
CA MET A 27 -11.17 0.81 -2.33
C MET A 27 -12.49 1.42 -2.75
N ASP A 28 -13.06 0.94 -3.84
CA ASP A 28 -14.32 1.45 -4.33
C ASP A 28 -15.12 0.28 -4.88
N ASN A 29 -16.27 0.03 -4.31
CA ASN A 29 -17.15 -1.05 -4.74
C ASN A 29 -16.45 -2.39 -4.85
N GLY A 30 -15.57 -2.68 -3.91
CA GLY A 30 -14.88 -3.96 -3.89
C GLY A 30 -13.70 -4.06 -4.83
N VAL A 31 -13.32 -2.95 -5.48
CA VAL A 31 -12.15 -2.92 -6.33
C VAL A 31 -11.09 -2.08 -5.64
N CYS A 32 -9.97 -2.70 -5.35
CA CYS A 32 -8.87 -2.01 -4.69
C CYS A 32 -7.88 -1.55 -5.75
N SER A 33 -7.41 -0.34 -5.61
CA SER A 33 -6.43 0.22 -6.53
C SER A 33 -5.19 0.63 -5.76
N LEU A 34 -4.04 0.29 -6.32
CA LEU A 34 -2.76 0.74 -5.78
C LEU A 34 -2.09 1.58 -6.85
N THR A 35 -1.89 2.85 -6.56
CA THR A 35 -1.21 3.73 -7.49
C THR A 35 0.21 3.91 -7.02
N PHE A 36 1.15 3.54 -7.86
CA PHE A 36 2.56 3.56 -7.50
C PHE A 36 3.11 4.95 -7.78
N MET A 37 3.56 5.62 -6.75
CA MET A 37 4.08 6.98 -6.89
C MET A 37 5.58 6.95 -7.19
N ARG A 38 6.16 5.78 -7.22
CA ARG A 38 7.55 5.55 -7.59
C ARG A 38 7.61 4.23 -8.32
N ALA A 39 8.68 4.02 -9.06
CA ALA A 39 8.88 2.74 -9.73
C ALA A 39 9.31 1.69 -8.70
N PHE A 40 8.77 0.49 -8.84
CA PHE A 40 9.17 -0.66 -8.03
C PHE A 40 9.66 -1.72 -9.00
N ASP A 41 10.99 -1.93 -9.01
CA ASP A 41 11.59 -2.84 -9.97
C ASP A 41 11.14 -4.27 -9.78
N ASN A 42 10.97 -4.68 -8.56
CA ASN A 42 10.62 -6.05 -8.28
C ASN A 42 9.82 -6.04 -6.98
N ALA A 43 8.54 -6.21 -7.10
CA ALA A 43 7.66 -6.17 -5.96
C ALA A 43 6.71 -7.34 -6.01
N GLU A 44 6.30 -7.79 -4.82
CA GLU A 44 5.33 -8.85 -4.69
C GLU A 44 4.14 -8.29 -3.94
N ILE A 45 2.96 -8.45 -4.52
CA ILE A 45 1.73 -7.99 -3.89
C ILE A 45 1.05 -9.20 -3.31
N ARG A 46 0.72 -9.15 -2.05
CA ARG A 46 -0.03 -10.21 -1.37
C ARG A 46 -1.30 -9.63 -0.80
N VAL A 47 -2.40 -10.32 -1.02
CA VAL A 47 -3.69 -9.88 -0.53
C VAL A 47 -4.22 -10.92 0.44
N TYR A 48 -4.61 -10.46 1.61
CA TYR A 48 -5.14 -11.33 2.64
C TYR A 48 -6.57 -10.91 2.94
N GLN A 49 -7.46 -11.88 3.09
CA GLN A 49 -8.81 -11.63 3.55
C GLN A 49 -8.93 -12.27 4.91
N ASN A 50 -9.23 -11.48 5.91
CA ASN A 50 -9.35 -11.95 7.30
C ASN A 50 -8.12 -12.79 7.69
N GLY A 51 -6.95 -12.33 7.25
CA GLY A 51 -5.70 -13.00 7.60
C GLY A 51 -5.29 -14.16 6.71
N ILE A 52 -6.10 -14.50 5.72
CA ILE A 52 -5.80 -15.62 4.85
C ILE A 52 -5.36 -15.10 3.50
N LEU A 53 -4.23 -15.59 3.02
CA LEU A 53 -3.70 -15.17 1.72
C LEU A 53 -4.62 -15.67 0.63
N ILE A 54 -5.12 -14.75 -0.20
CA ILE A 54 -6.04 -15.09 -1.27
C ILE A 54 -5.51 -14.75 -2.66
N GLU A 55 -4.57 -13.80 -2.76
CA GLU A 55 -4.03 -13.41 -4.05
C GLU A 55 -2.57 -13.07 -3.89
N GLN A 56 -1.80 -13.33 -4.92
CA GLN A 56 -0.39 -13.01 -4.91
C GLN A 56 0.04 -12.73 -6.35
N ASP A 57 0.80 -11.67 -6.54
CA ASP A 57 1.28 -11.31 -7.86
C ASP A 57 2.63 -10.62 -7.68
N SER A 58 3.44 -10.61 -8.71
CA SER A 58 4.73 -9.96 -8.64
C SER A 58 5.10 -9.38 -9.98
N GLY A 59 5.99 -8.41 -9.96
CA GLY A 59 6.44 -7.81 -11.19
C GLY A 59 7.04 -6.44 -10.98
N PHE A 60 7.19 -5.77 -12.10
CA PHE A 60 7.68 -4.42 -12.15
C PHE A 60 6.48 -3.47 -12.22
N PHE A 61 6.53 -2.42 -11.45
CA PHE A 61 5.47 -1.42 -11.46
C PHE A 61 6.10 -0.07 -11.71
N ALA A 62 5.67 0.60 -12.75
CA ALA A 62 6.24 1.89 -13.14
C ALA A 62 5.65 3.00 -12.28
N GLU A 63 6.38 4.08 -12.17
CA GLU A 63 5.87 5.27 -11.52
C GLU A 63 4.62 5.72 -12.26
N GLY A 64 3.56 6.00 -11.53
CA GLY A 64 2.28 6.42 -12.10
C GLY A 64 1.35 5.28 -12.46
N GLU A 65 1.83 4.05 -12.37
CA GLU A 65 1.01 2.90 -12.72
C GLU A 65 -0.01 2.62 -11.64
N THR A 66 -1.21 2.23 -12.04
CA THR A 66 -2.24 1.80 -11.10
C THR A 66 -2.50 0.32 -11.30
N TYR A 67 -2.42 -0.42 -10.20
CA TYR A 67 -2.69 -1.84 -10.21
C TYR A 67 -4.02 -2.06 -9.51
N THR A 68 -4.93 -2.77 -10.14
CA THR A 68 -6.25 -2.97 -9.58
C THR A 68 -6.47 -4.41 -9.20
N LEU A 69 -7.18 -4.59 -8.10
CA LEU A 69 -7.55 -5.90 -7.59
C LEU A 69 -9.06 -5.92 -7.45
N ASP A 70 -9.71 -6.78 -8.21
CA ASP A 70 -11.16 -6.93 -8.09
C ASP A 70 -11.41 -7.95 -6.98
N LEU A 71 -11.84 -7.47 -5.84
CA LEU A 71 -12.07 -8.32 -4.69
C LEU A 71 -13.55 -8.65 -4.49
N GLN A 72 -14.39 -8.25 -5.43
CA GLN A 72 -15.83 -8.46 -5.28
C GLN A 72 -16.18 -9.93 -5.09
N GLY A 73 -15.49 -10.79 -5.80
CA GLY A 73 -15.79 -12.22 -5.70
C GLY A 73 -15.44 -12.86 -4.37
N TYR A 74 -14.62 -12.19 -3.58
CA TYR A 74 -14.23 -12.72 -2.27
C TYR A 74 -15.19 -12.30 -1.17
N GLY A 75 -15.98 -11.26 -1.42
CA GLY A 75 -17.01 -10.85 -0.47
C GLY A 75 -16.52 -9.94 0.61
N LYS A 76 -17.29 -9.85 1.66
CA LYS A 76 -17.01 -8.94 2.76
C LYS A 76 -15.86 -9.42 3.60
N GLY A 77 -15.23 -8.50 4.29
CA GLY A 77 -14.19 -8.84 5.22
C GLY A 77 -13.16 -7.74 5.34
N GLU A 78 -12.15 -8.04 6.12
CA GLU A 78 -11.03 -7.15 6.31
C GLU A 78 -9.92 -7.62 5.39
N TYR A 79 -9.46 -6.71 4.56
CA TYR A 79 -8.43 -7.03 3.58
C TYR A 79 -7.14 -6.33 3.95
N THR A 80 -6.05 -7.06 3.87
CA THR A 80 -4.72 -6.49 4.04
C THR A 80 -3.99 -6.70 2.73
N ILE A 81 -3.48 -5.63 2.17
CA ILE A 81 -2.69 -5.71 0.96
C ILE A 81 -1.27 -5.36 1.34
N GLU A 82 -0.35 -6.26 1.07
CA GLU A 82 1.06 -6.05 1.37
C GLU A 82 1.83 -5.95 0.08
N VAL A 83 2.71 -4.98 0.00
CA VAL A 83 3.64 -4.86 -1.12
C VAL A 83 5.03 -5.08 -0.55
N HIS A 84 5.65 -6.17 -0.96
CA HIS A 84 6.99 -6.54 -0.53
C HIS A 84 7.99 -6.12 -1.59
N TYR A 85 8.99 -5.38 -1.21
CA TYR A 85 9.93 -4.85 -2.19
C TYR A 85 11.32 -4.69 -1.58
N ARG A 86 12.32 -4.61 -2.45
CA ARG A 86 13.70 -4.43 -2.05
C ARG A 86 14.12 -5.42 -0.99
N ASN A 87 14.90 -4.98 -0.05
CA ASN A 87 15.46 -5.83 0.98
C ASN A 87 14.46 -6.01 2.11
N ASN A 88 13.46 -6.78 1.87
CA ASN A 88 12.46 -7.12 2.89
C ASN A 88 11.67 -5.93 3.41
N LYS A 89 11.45 -4.95 2.58
CA LYS A 89 10.60 -3.84 2.97
C LYS A 89 9.17 -4.20 2.62
N ILE A 90 8.25 -3.79 3.46
CA ILE A 90 6.85 -4.10 3.28
C ILE A 90 6.02 -2.85 3.53
N LEU A 91 5.12 -2.57 2.59
CA LEU A 91 4.10 -1.56 2.79
C LEU A 91 2.78 -2.29 2.95
N SER A 92 2.01 -1.93 3.95
CA SER A 92 0.75 -2.60 4.23
C SER A 92 -0.38 -1.61 4.15
N PHE A 93 -1.48 -2.04 3.55
CA PHE A 93 -2.67 -1.23 3.38
C PHE A 93 -3.85 -2.03 3.90
N PHE A 94 -4.74 -1.37 4.62
CA PHE A 94 -5.86 -2.05 5.24
C PHE A 94 -7.15 -1.50 4.67
N GLU A 95 -7.99 -2.37 4.16
CA GLU A 95 -9.24 -1.99 3.53
C GLU A 95 -10.34 -2.92 4.02
N GLU A 96 -11.55 -2.48 3.87
CA GLU A 96 -12.68 -3.29 4.33
C GLU A 96 -13.78 -3.27 3.29
N ILE A 97 -14.43 -4.37 3.08
CA ILE A 97 -15.60 -4.46 2.22
C ILE A 97 -16.80 -4.86 3.05
#